data_1b2690e26d0ccc828c0b41947e18ed3e
#
_entry.id   1b2690e26d0ccc828c0b41947e18ed3e
#
_cell.length_a   1.000
_cell.length_b   1.000
_cell.length_c   1.000
_cell.angle_alpha   90.00
_cell.angle_beta   90.00
_cell.angle_gamma   90.00
#
_symmetry.space_group_name_H-M   'P 1'
#
loop_
_entity.id
_entity.type
_entity.pdbx_description
1 polymer ?
#
loop_
_entity_poly.entity_id
_entity_poly.type
_entity_poly.pdbx_seq_one_letter_code
_entity_poly.pdbx_strand_id
1 'polypeptide(L)'
;MKLTIEQAEEIKDQQSQQNQTKRVTVPALENILYDAMPALDHGFVRVVDYMGDDTSIVQSARVSYGKGTKKVSTDAGLIKYLMRHWHSTPFEMCEIKYHVKLPIFIARQWIRHRTANVNEYSARHSILDKEFYLPSAVNLAAQSSSNRQGRGDVIEGEQAKEVLKVLKLLLLAHLQ
;
A
#
# COMPACT_ATOMS: atom_id res chain seq x y z
N MET A 1 14.89 3.54 -2.10
CA MET A 1 15.18 2.08 -2.09
C MET A 1 15.99 1.74 -3.33
N LYS A 2 17.08 0.98 -3.21
CA LYS A 2 17.79 0.44 -4.38
C LYS A 2 17.37 -1.02 -4.54
N LEU A 3 16.78 -1.37 -5.68
CA LEU A 3 16.50 -2.76 -6.04
C LEU A 3 17.85 -3.48 -6.32
N THR A 4 17.92 -4.76 -5.98
CA THR A 4 19.01 -5.61 -6.46
C THR A 4 18.86 -5.86 -7.97
N ILE A 5 19.92 -6.29 -8.63
CA ILE A 5 19.89 -6.60 -10.07
C ILE A 5 18.87 -7.72 -10.33
N GLU A 6 18.87 -8.77 -9.52
CA GLU A 6 17.92 -9.88 -9.60
C GLU A 6 16.46 -9.42 -9.45
N GLN A 7 16.17 -8.54 -8.48
CA GLN A 7 14.83 -7.99 -8.31
C GLN A 7 14.39 -7.13 -9.50
N ALA A 8 15.29 -6.37 -10.09
CA ALA A 8 15.00 -5.56 -11.27
C ALA A 8 14.75 -6.43 -12.51
N GLU A 9 15.47 -7.54 -12.67
CA GLU A 9 15.28 -8.51 -13.74
C GLU A 9 13.96 -9.25 -13.58
N GLU A 10 13.63 -9.71 -12.38
CA GLU A 10 12.34 -10.35 -12.08
C GLU A 10 11.16 -9.43 -12.40
N ILE A 11 11.24 -8.15 -12.02
CA ILE A 11 10.19 -7.18 -12.33
C ILE A 11 10.03 -7.01 -13.85
N LYS A 12 11.14 -6.90 -14.59
CA LYS A 12 11.09 -6.78 -16.06
C LYS A 12 10.49 -8.01 -16.71
N ASP A 13 10.82 -9.19 -16.23
CA ASP A 13 10.26 -10.45 -16.73
C ASP A 13 8.75 -10.50 -16.50
N GLN A 14 8.29 -10.16 -15.29
CA GLN A 14 6.87 -10.08 -14.96
C GLN A 14 6.11 -9.06 -15.84
N GLN A 15 6.70 -7.88 -16.08
CA GLN A 15 6.11 -6.85 -16.94
C GLN A 15 6.09 -7.22 -18.42
N SER A 16 7.01 -8.08 -18.87
CA SER A 16 7.11 -8.52 -20.26
C SER A 16 6.10 -9.62 -20.63
N GLN A 17 5.51 -10.29 -19.63
CA GLN A 17 4.56 -11.37 -19.87
C GLN A 17 3.27 -10.84 -20.52
N GLN A 18 2.92 -11.41 -21.67
CA GLN A 18 1.68 -11.11 -22.34
C GLN A 18 0.73 -12.31 -22.25
N ASN A 19 -0.38 -12.10 -21.56
CA ASN A 19 -1.42 -13.11 -21.42
C ASN A 19 -2.67 -12.68 -22.16
N GLN A 20 -3.24 -13.58 -22.97
CA GLN A 20 -4.58 -13.37 -23.51
C GLN A 20 -5.60 -13.58 -22.39
N THR A 21 -6.30 -12.52 -22.01
CA THR A 21 -7.36 -12.59 -21.00
C THR A 21 -8.64 -11.97 -21.52
N LYS A 22 -9.78 -12.52 -21.11
CA LYS A 22 -11.11 -11.95 -21.36
C LYS A 22 -11.64 -11.13 -20.17
N ARG A 23 -10.84 -10.94 -19.14
CA ARG A 23 -11.23 -10.10 -18.01
C ARG A 23 -11.03 -8.62 -18.33
N VAL A 24 -11.77 -7.79 -17.59
CA VAL A 24 -11.62 -6.33 -17.66
C VAL A 24 -10.24 -5.93 -17.16
N THR A 25 -9.62 -4.97 -17.85
CA THR A 25 -8.32 -4.39 -17.46
C THR A 25 -8.46 -2.87 -17.34
N VAL A 26 -7.65 -2.30 -16.43
CA VAL A 26 -7.55 -0.85 -16.20
C VAL A 26 -6.18 -0.38 -16.68
N PRO A 27 -6.09 0.35 -17.81
CA PRO A 27 -4.79 0.72 -18.40
C PRO A 27 -3.86 1.47 -17.43
N ALA A 28 -4.42 2.28 -16.54
CA ALA A 28 -3.63 2.99 -15.53
C ALA A 28 -3.00 2.05 -14.50
N LEU A 29 -3.66 0.95 -14.13
CA LEU A 29 -3.10 -0.07 -13.24
C LEU A 29 -2.11 -0.96 -13.98
N GLU A 30 -2.41 -1.35 -15.23
CA GLU A 30 -1.50 -2.13 -16.07
C GLU A 30 -0.14 -1.43 -16.21
N ASN A 31 -0.13 -0.11 -16.35
CA ASN A 31 1.10 0.68 -16.50
C ASN A 31 1.98 0.71 -15.23
N ILE A 32 1.43 0.39 -14.07
CA ILE A 32 2.14 0.43 -12.78
C ILE A 32 2.25 -0.93 -12.10
N LEU A 33 1.77 -2.00 -12.76
CA LEU A 33 1.92 -3.36 -12.24
C LEU A 33 3.39 -3.67 -11.96
N TYR A 34 3.63 -4.23 -10.79
CA TYR A 34 4.94 -4.63 -10.27
C TYR A 34 5.93 -3.49 -9.98
N ASP A 35 5.64 -2.25 -10.36
CA ASP A 35 6.50 -1.13 -10.04
C ASP A 35 6.49 -0.85 -8.54
N ALA A 36 7.67 -0.88 -7.93
CA ALA A 36 7.85 -0.58 -6.52
C ALA A 36 7.92 0.94 -6.32
N MET A 37 6.82 1.54 -5.91
CA MET A 37 6.73 2.96 -5.57
C MET A 37 7.32 3.19 -4.17
N PRO A 38 8.43 3.94 -4.02
CA PRO A 38 9.05 4.19 -2.72
C PRO A 38 8.08 4.91 -1.77
N ALA A 39 8.07 4.48 -0.52
CA ALA A 39 7.32 5.12 0.55
C ALA A 39 8.26 5.46 1.71
N LEU A 40 8.44 6.75 2.00
CA LEU A 40 9.38 7.25 3.00
C LEU A 40 10.82 6.72 2.77
N ASP A 41 11.51 6.26 3.82
CA ASP A 41 12.94 5.97 3.79
C ASP A 41 13.27 4.58 3.22
N HIS A 42 12.53 3.56 3.65
CA HIS A 42 12.86 2.15 3.38
C HIS A 42 11.67 1.33 2.88
N GLY A 43 10.49 1.94 2.87
CA GLY A 43 9.25 1.28 2.47
C GLY A 43 9.01 1.35 0.97
N PHE A 44 8.07 0.55 0.53
CA PHE A 44 7.47 0.66 -0.80
C PHE A 44 6.05 0.11 -0.81
N VAL A 45 5.30 0.52 -1.82
CA VAL A 45 4.02 -0.07 -2.20
C VAL A 45 4.10 -0.43 -3.67
N ARG A 46 3.65 -1.62 -4.06
CA ARG A 46 3.47 -2.01 -5.46
C ARG A 46 2.16 -2.72 -5.66
N VAL A 47 1.51 -2.48 -6.78
CA VAL A 47 0.35 -3.25 -7.23
C VAL A 47 0.85 -4.54 -7.85
N VAL A 48 0.33 -5.68 -7.42
CA VAL A 48 0.71 -6.99 -7.96
C VAL A 48 -0.43 -7.69 -8.68
N ASP A 49 -1.67 -7.30 -8.40
CA ASP A 49 -2.86 -7.84 -9.04
C ASP A 49 -4.07 -6.94 -8.74
N TYR A 50 -5.12 -7.05 -9.54
CA TYR A 50 -6.39 -6.36 -9.28
C TYR A 50 -7.55 -7.09 -9.95
N MET A 51 -8.77 -6.81 -9.49
CA MET A 51 -10.01 -7.33 -10.04
C MET A 51 -11.02 -6.20 -10.21
N GLY A 52 -11.63 -6.13 -11.38
CA GLY A 52 -12.71 -5.18 -11.68
C GLY A 52 -12.24 -3.78 -12.05
N ASP A 53 -13.23 -2.95 -12.37
CA ASP A 53 -13.10 -1.55 -12.74
C ASP A 53 -14.37 -0.78 -12.30
N ASP A 54 -14.46 0.50 -12.65
CA ASP A 54 -15.65 1.33 -12.38
C ASP A 54 -16.93 0.72 -12.95
N THR A 55 -16.86 0.02 -14.09
CA THR A 55 -18.04 -0.63 -14.70
C THR A 55 -18.53 -1.81 -13.88
N SER A 56 -17.63 -2.50 -13.19
CA SER A 56 -17.97 -3.60 -12.27
C SER A 56 -18.82 -3.11 -11.09
N ILE A 57 -18.46 -1.95 -10.53
CA ILE A 57 -19.24 -1.29 -9.46
C ILE A 57 -20.64 -0.95 -9.95
N VAL A 58 -20.72 -0.31 -11.11
CA VAL A 58 -21.99 0.12 -11.69
C VAL A 58 -22.89 -1.07 -12.05
N GLN A 59 -22.32 -2.12 -12.62
CA GLN A 59 -23.06 -3.35 -12.94
C GLN A 59 -23.61 -4.00 -11.68
N SER A 60 -22.82 -4.12 -10.64
CA SER A 60 -23.24 -4.65 -9.37
C SER A 60 -24.41 -3.86 -8.77
N ALA A 61 -24.30 -2.54 -8.75
CA ALA A 61 -25.39 -1.68 -8.26
C ALA A 61 -26.68 -1.82 -9.08
N ARG A 62 -26.57 -2.10 -10.39
CA ARG A 62 -27.73 -2.22 -11.30
C ARG A 62 -28.33 -3.61 -11.40
N VAL A 63 -27.71 -4.62 -10.83
CA VAL A 63 -28.25 -5.99 -10.81
C VAL A 63 -29.67 -6.01 -10.26
N SER A 64 -29.94 -5.26 -9.20
CA SER A 64 -31.26 -5.18 -8.60
C SER A 64 -32.36 -4.62 -9.52
N TYR A 65 -31.99 -3.92 -10.58
CA TYR A 65 -32.91 -3.32 -11.54
C TYR A 65 -32.97 -4.05 -12.90
N GLY A 66 -32.17 -5.12 -13.08
CA GLY A 66 -32.10 -5.88 -14.33
C GLY A 66 -31.65 -5.06 -15.54
N LYS A 67 -31.01 -3.89 -15.34
CA LYS A 67 -30.60 -2.96 -16.42
C LYS A 67 -29.10 -2.77 -16.36
N GLY A 68 -28.40 -3.25 -17.37
CA GLY A 68 -26.95 -3.06 -17.50
C GLY A 68 -26.53 -1.57 -17.62
N THR A 69 -25.24 -1.35 -17.77
CA THR A 69 -24.61 -0.02 -17.95
C THR A 69 -25.13 0.67 -19.21
N LYS A 70 -25.66 1.87 -19.09
CA LYS A 70 -26.26 2.60 -20.22
C LYS A 70 -25.33 3.67 -20.81
N LYS A 71 -24.59 4.43 -19.99
CA LYS A 71 -23.68 5.51 -20.44
C LYS A 71 -22.62 5.80 -19.38
N VAL A 72 -21.38 6.04 -19.79
CA VAL A 72 -20.24 6.37 -18.91
C VAL A 72 -20.47 7.61 -18.06
N SER A 73 -21.11 8.66 -18.61
CA SER A 73 -21.37 9.90 -17.85
C SER A 73 -22.37 9.72 -16.71
N THR A 74 -23.31 8.80 -16.84
CA THR A 74 -24.26 8.44 -15.76
C THR A 74 -23.65 7.50 -14.75
N ASP A 75 -22.64 6.75 -15.14
CA ASP A 75 -21.96 5.78 -14.29
C ASP A 75 -21.10 6.46 -13.25
N ALA A 76 -20.33 7.48 -13.62
CA ALA A 76 -19.56 8.29 -12.66
C ALA A 76 -20.47 9.00 -11.61
N GLY A 77 -21.66 9.45 -12.05
CA GLY A 77 -22.67 10.02 -11.16
C GLY A 77 -23.19 8.99 -10.15
N LEU A 78 -23.46 7.77 -10.61
CA LEU A 78 -23.90 6.68 -9.77
C LEU A 78 -22.83 6.28 -8.73
N ILE A 79 -21.58 6.14 -9.14
CA ILE A 79 -20.47 5.82 -8.22
C ILE A 79 -20.36 6.88 -7.12
N LYS A 80 -20.39 8.17 -7.48
CA LYS A 80 -20.37 9.28 -6.50
C LYS A 80 -21.58 9.24 -5.55
N TYR A 81 -22.75 8.89 -6.05
CA TYR A 81 -23.96 8.72 -5.24
C TYR A 81 -23.78 7.58 -4.23
N LEU A 82 -23.34 6.40 -4.70
CA LEU A 82 -23.11 5.23 -3.85
C LEU A 82 -22.10 5.53 -2.74
N MET A 83 -20.98 6.19 -3.07
CA MET A 83 -19.98 6.60 -2.06
C MET A 83 -20.57 7.56 -1.04
N ARG A 84 -21.28 8.60 -1.48
CA ARG A 84 -21.88 9.61 -0.59
C ARG A 84 -22.87 9.00 0.39
N HIS A 85 -23.60 7.99 -0.02
CA HIS A 85 -24.65 7.33 0.76
C HIS A 85 -24.18 6.03 1.43
N TRP A 86 -22.88 5.76 1.43
CA TRP A 86 -22.28 4.60 2.12
C TRP A 86 -22.80 3.23 1.63
N HIS A 87 -23.19 3.14 0.36
CA HIS A 87 -23.51 1.87 -0.28
C HIS A 87 -22.21 1.13 -0.63
N SER A 88 -21.64 0.38 0.32
CA SER A 88 -20.31 -0.24 0.19
C SER A 88 -20.29 -1.47 -0.71
N THR A 89 -21.33 -2.32 -0.65
CA THR A 89 -21.36 -3.62 -1.34
C THR A 89 -20.98 -3.57 -2.84
N PRO A 90 -21.44 -2.61 -3.66
CA PRO A 90 -21.02 -2.55 -5.06
C PRO A 90 -19.51 -2.37 -5.24
N PHE A 91 -18.83 -1.70 -4.30
CA PHE A 91 -17.38 -1.50 -4.36
C PHE A 91 -16.59 -2.75 -4.00
N GLU A 92 -17.19 -3.71 -3.31
CA GLU A 92 -16.58 -5.01 -2.99
C GLU A 92 -16.41 -5.91 -4.23
N MET A 93 -16.95 -5.48 -5.39
CA MET A 93 -16.72 -6.13 -6.69
C MET A 93 -15.40 -5.70 -7.35
N CYS A 94 -14.62 -4.86 -6.68
CA CYS A 94 -13.30 -4.45 -7.11
C CYS A 94 -12.31 -4.66 -5.97
N GLU A 95 -11.18 -5.27 -6.29
CA GLU A 95 -10.10 -5.52 -5.33
C GLU A 95 -8.76 -5.10 -5.94
N ILE A 96 -7.84 -4.63 -5.10
CA ILE A 96 -6.46 -4.38 -5.49
C ILE A 96 -5.55 -5.12 -4.53
N LYS A 97 -4.64 -5.94 -5.07
CA LYS A 97 -3.64 -6.65 -4.30
C LYS A 97 -2.34 -5.85 -4.27
N TYR A 98 -1.92 -5.49 -3.08
CA TYR A 98 -0.67 -4.77 -2.85
C TYR A 98 0.40 -5.68 -2.24
N HIS A 99 1.64 -5.50 -2.67
CA HIS A 99 2.81 -5.89 -1.92
C HIS A 99 3.38 -4.65 -1.23
N VAL A 100 3.50 -4.71 0.08
CA VAL A 100 3.92 -3.54 0.87
C VAL A 100 5.08 -3.91 1.78
N LYS A 101 6.12 -3.09 1.77
CA LYS A 101 7.20 -3.14 2.76
C LYS A 101 7.03 -1.96 3.71
N LEU A 102 6.89 -2.25 4.99
CA LEU A 102 6.67 -1.24 6.02
C LEU A 102 7.24 -1.71 7.38
N PRO A 103 7.51 -0.79 8.32
CA PRO A 103 7.92 -1.15 9.68
C PRO A 103 6.84 -1.95 10.41
N ILE A 104 7.25 -2.92 11.23
CA ILE A 104 6.33 -3.81 11.95
C ILE A 104 5.32 -3.05 12.83
N PHE A 105 5.72 -1.93 13.44
CA PHE A 105 4.83 -1.15 14.29
C PHE A 105 3.72 -0.46 13.49
N ILE A 106 3.96 -0.12 12.21
CA ILE A 106 2.92 0.36 11.28
C ILE A 106 2.03 -0.80 10.86
N ALA A 107 2.62 -1.96 10.48
CA ALA A 107 1.87 -3.15 10.10
C ALA A 107 0.87 -3.56 11.19
N ARG A 108 1.27 -3.54 12.46
CA ARG A 108 0.41 -3.89 13.60
C ARG A 108 -0.80 -2.97 13.78
N GLN A 109 -0.72 -1.74 13.36
CA GLN A 109 -1.87 -0.83 13.31
C GLN A 109 -2.72 -1.08 12.08
N TRP A 110 -2.11 -1.24 10.92
CA TRP A 110 -2.82 -1.40 9.65
C TRP A 110 -3.66 -2.67 9.59
N ILE A 111 -3.15 -3.82 10.03
CA ILE A 111 -3.90 -5.09 10.03
C ILE A 111 -5.14 -5.10 10.95
N ARG A 112 -5.33 -4.06 11.76
CA ARG A 112 -6.58 -3.91 12.56
C ARG A 112 -7.75 -3.45 11.69
N HIS A 113 -7.51 -2.97 10.48
CA HIS A 113 -8.53 -2.70 9.47
C HIS A 113 -8.87 -4.00 8.74
N ARG A 114 -9.91 -4.68 9.22
CA ARG A 114 -10.22 -6.09 8.89
C ARG A 114 -10.96 -6.29 7.56
N THR A 115 -11.17 -5.26 6.78
CA THR A 115 -11.79 -5.36 5.45
C THR A 115 -10.86 -5.96 4.40
N ALA A 116 -9.56 -5.93 4.64
CA ALA A 116 -8.55 -6.49 3.74
C ALA A 116 -8.14 -7.90 4.15
N ASN A 117 -7.86 -8.75 3.17
CA ASN A 117 -7.14 -10.00 3.36
C ASN A 117 -5.64 -9.69 3.47
N VAL A 118 -4.97 -10.25 4.45
CA VAL A 118 -3.56 -9.96 4.74
C VAL A 118 -2.77 -11.25 4.85
N ASN A 119 -1.61 -11.28 4.20
CA ASN A 119 -0.57 -12.28 4.39
C ASN A 119 0.73 -11.57 4.75
N GLU A 120 1.38 -12.03 5.81
CA GLU A 120 2.64 -11.45 6.30
C GLU A 120 3.82 -12.39 6.03
N TYR A 121 4.99 -11.81 5.86
CA TYR A 121 6.26 -12.53 5.82
C TYR A 121 6.49 -13.29 7.13
N SER A 122 6.82 -14.57 7.05
CA SER A 122 6.93 -15.43 8.23
C SER A 122 8.36 -15.62 8.68
N ALA A 123 8.69 -15.13 9.88
CA ALA A 123 9.98 -15.38 10.54
C ALA A 123 10.19 -16.85 10.97
N ARG A 124 9.15 -17.69 10.92
CA ARG A 124 9.27 -19.11 11.24
C ARG A 124 9.80 -19.94 10.07
N HIS A 125 9.65 -19.45 8.85
CA HIS A 125 10.01 -20.18 7.62
C HIS A 125 11.18 -19.54 6.88
N SER A 126 11.57 -18.33 7.25
CA SER A 126 12.63 -17.58 6.61
C SER A 126 13.41 -16.79 7.64
N ILE A 127 14.72 -16.68 7.42
CA ILE A 127 15.55 -15.76 8.18
C ILE A 127 15.16 -14.35 7.70
N LEU A 128 14.65 -13.52 8.62
CA LEU A 128 14.37 -12.12 8.32
C LEU A 128 15.67 -11.39 8.03
N ASP A 129 15.63 -10.50 7.09
CA ASP A 129 16.71 -9.53 6.89
C ASP A 129 16.94 -8.79 8.20
N LYS A 130 18.20 -8.65 8.60
CA LYS A 130 18.58 -7.88 9.79
C LYS A 130 18.45 -6.37 9.53
N GLU A 131 17.31 -5.98 9.00
CA GLU A 131 16.98 -4.59 8.66
C GLU A 131 16.06 -4.00 9.73
N PHE A 132 16.52 -2.96 10.37
CA PHE A 132 15.75 -2.21 11.36
C PHE A 132 15.38 -0.85 10.81
N TYR A 133 14.18 -0.38 11.11
CA TYR A 133 13.77 0.95 10.71
C TYR A 133 14.51 2.01 11.51
N LEU A 134 15.33 2.77 10.83
CA LEU A 134 15.94 4.01 11.32
C LEU A 134 15.39 5.16 10.48
N PRO A 135 14.64 6.10 11.08
CA PRO A 135 14.15 7.25 10.33
C PRO A 135 15.32 8.12 9.85
N SER A 136 15.20 8.71 8.66
CA SER A 136 16.09 9.80 8.27
C SER A 136 15.83 11.03 9.15
N ALA A 137 16.80 11.93 9.25
CA ALA A 137 16.69 13.13 10.09
C ALA A 137 15.45 13.97 9.74
N VAL A 138 15.10 14.07 8.46
CA VAL A 138 13.91 14.81 7.98
C VAL A 138 12.57 14.17 8.37
N ASN A 139 12.60 12.88 8.73
CA ASN A 139 11.43 12.12 9.16
C ASN A 139 11.34 11.97 10.68
N LEU A 140 12.32 12.47 11.42
CA LEU A 140 12.31 12.47 12.87
C LEU A 140 11.50 13.66 13.38
N ALA A 141 10.40 13.41 14.09
CA ALA A 141 9.52 14.45 14.61
C ALA A 141 9.15 14.20 16.08
N ALA A 142 8.89 15.29 16.79
CA ALA A 142 8.33 15.23 18.11
C ALA A 142 6.89 14.71 18.09
N GLN A 143 6.39 14.26 19.25
CA GLN A 143 4.99 13.96 19.41
C GLN A 143 4.18 15.24 19.49
N SER A 144 3.01 15.27 18.82
CA SER A 144 2.12 16.43 18.90
C SER A 144 1.63 16.65 20.34
N SER A 145 1.66 17.90 20.78
CA SER A 145 1.16 18.31 22.09
C SER A 145 -0.37 18.34 22.18
N SER A 146 -1.04 18.62 21.07
CA SER A 146 -2.51 18.71 20.98
C SER A 146 -3.18 17.38 20.69
N ASN A 147 -2.57 16.58 19.78
CA ASN A 147 -3.02 15.23 19.47
C ASN A 147 -1.88 14.26 19.75
N ARG A 148 -1.89 13.63 20.91
CA ARG A 148 -0.81 12.72 21.37
C ARG A 148 -0.55 11.52 20.48
N GLN A 149 -1.44 11.22 19.55
CA GLN A 149 -1.24 10.21 18.51
C GLN A 149 -0.68 10.81 17.21
N GLY A 150 -0.67 12.13 17.11
CA GLY A 150 -0.19 12.87 15.95
C GLY A 150 1.30 13.17 16.02
N ARG A 151 1.82 13.51 14.85
CA ARG A 151 3.18 13.97 14.66
C ARG A 151 3.24 15.48 14.88
N GLY A 152 4.25 15.95 15.63
CA GLY A 152 4.58 17.35 15.83
C GLY A 152 5.65 17.85 14.86
N ASP A 153 6.37 18.89 15.28
CA ASP A 153 7.43 19.49 14.50
C ASP A 153 8.62 18.53 14.29
N VAL A 154 9.34 18.71 13.18
CA VAL A 154 10.57 17.97 12.89
C VAL A 154 11.63 18.34 13.95
N ILE A 155 12.31 17.35 14.48
CA ILE A 155 13.43 17.55 15.40
C ILE A 155 14.68 17.82 14.55
N GLU A 156 15.29 18.98 14.74
CA GLU A 156 16.43 19.43 13.95
C GLU A 156 17.73 19.54 14.79
N GLY A 157 18.85 19.75 14.12
CA GLY A 157 20.13 20.08 14.72
C GLY A 157 20.77 18.94 15.52
N GLU A 158 21.44 19.30 16.62
CA GLU A 158 22.16 18.35 17.47
C GLU A 158 21.22 17.37 18.19
N GLN A 159 20.01 17.78 18.54
CA GLN A 159 19.02 16.92 19.18
C GLN A 159 18.62 15.74 18.25
N ALA A 160 18.41 16.01 16.97
CA ALA A 160 18.12 14.96 16.00
C ALA A 160 19.28 13.96 15.88
N LYS A 161 20.51 14.44 15.85
CA LYS A 161 21.71 13.60 15.78
C LYS A 161 21.84 12.71 17.02
N GLU A 162 21.58 13.25 18.19
CA GLU A 162 21.65 12.49 19.45
C GLU A 162 20.60 11.40 19.51
N VAL A 163 19.35 11.71 19.16
CA VAL A 163 18.25 10.72 19.10
C VAL A 163 18.58 9.60 18.10
N LEU A 164 19.05 9.93 16.90
CA LEU A 164 19.42 8.94 15.89
C LEU A 164 20.60 8.07 16.36
N LYS A 165 21.59 8.66 17.06
CA LYS A 165 22.72 7.92 17.65
C LYS A 165 22.25 6.92 18.69
N VAL A 166 21.35 7.33 19.59
CA VAL A 166 20.78 6.44 20.62
C VAL A 166 19.98 5.30 19.97
N LEU A 167 19.11 5.61 19.01
CA LEU A 167 18.36 4.59 18.27
C LEU A 167 19.29 3.58 17.60
N LYS A 168 20.34 4.04 16.93
CA LYS A 168 21.33 3.17 16.26
C LYS A 168 22.05 2.27 17.26
N LEU A 169 22.46 2.79 18.42
CA LEU A 169 23.13 2.00 19.46
C LEU A 169 22.20 0.92 20.03
N LEU A 170 20.94 1.25 20.30
CA LEU A 170 19.94 0.29 20.78
C LEU A 170 19.70 -0.85 19.78
N LEU A 171 19.62 -0.52 18.49
CA LEU A 171 19.43 -1.52 17.44
C LEU A 171 20.65 -2.43 17.27
N LEU A 172 21.87 -1.88 17.36
CA LEU A 172 23.11 -2.66 17.27
C LEU A 172 23.27 -3.61 18.47
N ALA A 173 22.85 -3.21 19.66
CA ALA A 173 22.89 -4.05 20.86
C ALA A 173 21.97 -5.28 20.77
N HIS A 174 20.94 -5.27 19.91
CA HIS A 174 20.03 -6.40 19.68
C HIS A 174 20.50 -7.35 18.55
N LEU A 175 21.61 -7.03 17.88
CA LEU A 175 22.20 -7.85 16.81
C LEU A 175 23.29 -8.81 17.29
N GLN A 176 23.73 -8.68 18.52
CA GLN A 176 24.67 -9.57 19.20
C GLN A 176 23.95 -10.69 19.92
#